data_8aa8409080abf222302b83bacf17f014
#
_entry.id   8aa8409080abf222302b83bacf17f014
#
_cell.length_a   1.000
_cell.length_b   1.000
_cell.length_c   1.000
_cell.angle_alpha   90.00
_cell.angle_beta   90.00
_cell.angle_gamma   90.00
#
_symmetry.space_group_name_H-M   'P 1'
#
loop_
_entity.id
_entity.type
_entity.pdbx_description
1 polymer ?
#
loop_
_entity_poly.entity_id
_entity_poly.type
_entity_poly.pdbx_seq_one_letter_code
_entity_poly.pdbx_strand_id
1 'polypeptide(L)'
;MKALLLKYKSVLKFILTFLMVYVVLTIGYKLYLDFSNGSRFYPDYFTNLVAKQSESLINTLGYEAKVVAHPDEPSMKLLVNSKFVARVVEGCNSISVIILFVSFIIAFAGKFKATFVYVLIGSMLIYIVNLIRIAILSIGLYNYPWRKDILHTVIFPMIIYGMVFVLWMFWVNRFSKNRK
;
A
#
# COMPACT_ATOMS: atom_id res chain seq x y z
N MET A 1 31.28 -24.94 0.83
CA MET A 1 30.34 -23.98 1.43
C MET A 1 30.88 -22.56 1.50
N LYS A 2 32.06 -22.29 2.08
CA LYS A 2 32.65 -20.90 2.16
C LYS A 2 32.79 -20.20 0.81
N ALA A 3 33.25 -20.88 -0.25
CA ALA A 3 33.40 -20.31 -1.58
C ALA A 3 32.06 -19.88 -2.23
N LEU A 4 30.97 -20.63 -2.03
CA LEU A 4 29.62 -20.27 -2.48
C LEU A 4 29.09 -19.06 -1.73
N LEU A 5 29.27 -18.99 -0.41
CA LEU A 5 28.87 -17.84 0.41
C LEU A 5 29.60 -16.56 -0.01
N LEU A 6 30.89 -16.65 -0.34
CA LEU A 6 31.65 -15.51 -0.84
C LEU A 6 31.18 -15.05 -2.22
N LYS A 7 30.88 -16.00 -3.13
CA LYS A 7 30.36 -15.71 -4.48
C LYS A 7 29.01 -14.98 -4.43
N TYR A 8 28.13 -15.38 -3.51
CA TYR A 8 26.76 -14.83 -3.40
C TYR A 8 26.58 -13.83 -2.24
N LYS A 9 27.68 -13.34 -1.65
CA LYS A 9 27.66 -12.42 -0.50
C LYS A 9 26.77 -11.19 -0.72
N SER A 10 26.78 -10.61 -1.93
CA SER A 10 25.95 -9.44 -2.26
C SER A 10 24.46 -9.76 -2.25
N VAL A 11 24.08 -10.91 -2.82
CA VAL A 11 22.69 -11.38 -2.85
C VAL A 11 22.21 -11.74 -1.44
N LEU A 12 23.02 -12.44 -0.68
CA LEU A 12 22.71 -12.78 0.71
C LEU A 12 22.53 -11.51 1.57
N LYS A 13 23.43 -10.53 1.42
CA LYS A 13 23.31 -9.25 2.11
C LYS A 13 22.00 -8.54 1.76
N PHE A 14 21.64 -8.51 0.48
CA PHE A 14 20.38 -7.94 0.00
C PHE A 14 19.18 -8.63 0.66
N ILE A 15 19.11 -9.97 0.58
CA ILE A 15 17.99 -10.75 1.13
C ILE A 15 17.87 -10.53 2.65
N LEU A 16 18.98 -10.63 3.38
CA LEU A 16 18.97 -10.44 4.83
C LEU A 16 18.56 -9.03 5.24
N THR A 17 19.06 -7.99 4.54
CA THR A 17 18.67 -6.60 4.80
C THR A 17 17.21 -6.39 4.49
N PHE A 18 16.72 -6.90 3.35
CA PHE A 18 15.31 -6.83 2.98
C PHE A 18 14.40 -7.47 4.05
N LEU A 19 14.69 -8.71 4.42
CA LEU A 19 13.89 -9.44 5.43
C LEU A 19 13.93 -8.73 6.79
N MET A 20 15.11 -8.27 7.23
CA MET A 20 15.26 -7.57 8.50
C MET A 20 14.41 -6.29 8.53
N VAL A 21 14.54 -5.44 7.51
CA VAL A 21 13.76 -4.18 7.43
C VAL A 21 12.27 -4.46 7.33
N TYR A 22 11.88 -5.43 6.50
CA TYR A 22 10.49 -5.82 6.33
C TYR A 22 9.85 -6.30 7.64
N VAL A 23 10.54 -7.18 8.37
CA VAL A 23 10.06 -7.72 9.65
C VAL A 23 9.94 -6.60 10.68
N VAL A 24 10.98 -5.74 10.81
CA VAL A 24 10.96 -4.62 11.76
C VAL A 24 9.80 -3.66 11.49
N LEU A 25 9.60 -3.26 10.23
CA LEU A 25 8.51 -2.35 9.87
C LEU A 25 7.13 -3.01 10.03
N THR A 26 7.00 -4.30 9.69
CA THR A 26 5.75 -5.04 9.86
C THR A 26 5.37 -5.21 11.33
N ILE A 27 6.34 -5.54 12.19
CA ILE A 27 6.11 -5.62 13.64
C ILE A 27 5.73 -4.24 14.18
N GLY A 28 6.45 -3.17 13.77
CA GLY A 28 6.12 -1.80 14.17
C GLY A 28 4.70 -1.40 13.76
N TYR A 29 4.28 -1.76 12.56
CA TYR A 29 2.92 -1.51 12.09
C TYR A 29 1.87 -2.33 12.86
N LYS A 30 2.16 -3.60 13.17
CA LYS A 30 1.28 -4.43 13.99
C LYS A 30 1.10 -3.84 15.39
N LEU A 31 2.18 -3.43 16.05
CA LEU A 31 2.11 -2.76 17.35
C LEU A 31 1.28 -1.48 17.28
N TYR A 32 1.46 -0.67 16.22
CA TYR A 32 0.63 0.51 15.99
C TYR A 32 -0.86 0.16 15.93
N LEU A 33 -1.25 -0.91 15.20
CA LEU A 33 -2.64 -1.35 15.11
C LEU A 33 -3.19 -1.80 16.47
N ASP A 34 -2.40 -2.56 17.24
CA ASP A 34 -2.79 -3.02 18.57
C ASP A 34 -3.02 -1.83 19.53
N PHE A 35 -2.19 -0.79 19.45
CA PHE A 35 -2.38 0.46 20.22
C PHE A 35 -3.51 1.35 19.70
N SER A 36 -3.89 1.20 18.44
CA SER A 36 -4.98 1.97 17.81
C SER A 36 -6.36 1.50 18.21
N ASN A 37 -6.50 0.29 18.77
CA ASN A 37 -7.75 -0.26 19.27
C ASN A 37 -8.34 0.64 20.37
N GLY A 38 -9.57 1.13 20.16
CA GLY A 38 -10.25 2.07 21.09
C GLY A 38 -9.83 3.54 20.92
N SER A 39 -9.05 3.88 19.89
CA SER A 39 -8.70 5.26 19.57
C SER A 39 -9.90 6.05 19.04
N ARG A 40 -9.77 7.40 18.97
CA ARG A 40 -10.76 8.31 18.38
C ARG A 40 -11.08 8.00 16.91
N PHE A 41 -10.16 7.31 16.20
CA PHE A 41 -10.28 6.99 14.77
C PHE A 41 -10.53 5.49 14.61
N TYR A 42 -11.71 5.13 14.12
CA TYR A 42 -12.08 3.74 13.88
C TYR A 42 -11.85 3.36 12.41
N PRO A 43 -11.37 2.15 12.09
CA PRO A 43 -10.77 1.15 12.99
C PRO A 43 -9.36 1.53 13.44
N ASP A 44 -8.64 2.33 12.70
CA ASP A 44 -7.35 2.95 12.95
C ASP A 44 -7.22 4.26 12.15
N TYR A 45 -6.23 5.09 12.52
CA TYR A 45 -6.07 6.41 11.89
C TYR A 45 -5.86 6.34 10.38
N PHE A 46 -4.97 5.45 9.90
CA PHE A 46 -4.66 5.38 8.46
C PHE A 46 -5.82 4.83 7.64
N THR A 47 -6.49 3.78 8.12
CA THR A 47 -7.67 3.23 7.45
C THR A 47 -8.82 4.23 7.42
N ASN A 48 -9.05 4.95 8.52
CA ASN A 48 -10.05 6.01 8.58
C ASN A 48 -9.72 7.16 7.61
N LEU A 49 -8.45 7.60 7.59
CA LEU A 49 -7.98 8.67 6.70
C LEU A 49 -8.19 8.31 5.24
N VAL A 50 -7.74 7.11 4.83
CA VAL A 50 -7.92 6.59 3.46
C VAL A 50 -9.39 6.49 3.09
N ALA A 51 -10.24 6.00 3.99
CA ALA A 51 -11.66 5.88 3.73
C ALA A 51 -12.31 7.25 3.49
N LYS A 52 -12.03 8.25 4.35
CA LYS A 52 -12.54 9.62 4.19
C LYS A 52 -12.02 10.33 2.96
N GLN A 53 -10.76 10.15 2.63
CA GLN A 53 -10.20 10.73 1.40
C GLN A 53 -10.77 10.07 0.15
N SER A 54 -11.04 8.76 0.18
CA SER A 54 -11.74 8.05 -0.90
C SER A 54 -13.18 8.54 -1.05
N GLU A 55 -13.91 8.78 0.05
CA GLU A 55 -15.23 9.42 0.04
C GLU A 55 -15.18 10.78 -0.64
N SER A 56 -14.26 11.65 -0.23
CA SER A 56 -14.08 12.98 -0.83
C SER A 56 -13.78 12.89 -2.33
N LEU A 57 -12.89 11.97 -2.74
CA LEU A 57 -12.53 11.77 -4.14
C LEU A 57 -13.72 11.30 -4.98
N ILE A 58 -14.53 10.37 -4.47
CA ILE A 58 -15.73 9.88 -5.17
C ILE A 58 -16.78 10.98 -5.29
N ASN A 59 -16.93 11.82 -4.25
CA ASN A 59 -17.83 12.98 -4.29
C ASN A 59 -17.39 14.00 -5.35
N THR A 60 -16.09 14.24 -5.52
CA THR A 60 -15.59 15.13 -6.59
C THR A 60 -15.82 14.56 -8.00
N LEU A 61 -15.99 13.26 -8.13
CA LEU A 61 -16.32 12.59 -9.37
C LEU A 61 -17.83 12.57 -9.71
N GLY A 62 -18.66 13.24 -8.89
CA GLY A 62 -20.09 13.43 -9.14
C GLY A 62 -21.00 12.34 -8.56
N TYR A 63 -20.50 11.49 -7.66
CA TYR A 63 -21.29 10.50 -6.93
C TYR A 63 -21.49 10.96 -5.49
N GLU A 64 -22.61 10.59 -4.88
CA GLU A 64 -22.83 10.79 -3.44
C GLU A 64 -22.21 9.62 -2.66
N ALA A 65 -21.01 9.80 -2.14
CA ALA A 65 -20.32 8.82 -1.31
C ALA A 65 -20.44 9.16 0.16
N LYS A 66 -20.55 8.11 1.01
CA LYS A 66 -20.53 8.22 2.46
C LYS A 66 -19.78 7.05 3.08
N VAL A 67 -18.91 7.36 4.04
CA VAL A 67 -18.17 6.37 4.82
C VAL A 67 -18.70 6.33 6.25
N VAL A 68 -19.04 5.13 6.72
CA VAL A 68 -19.51 4.90 8.09
C VAL A 68 -18.77 3.72 8.73
N ALA A 69 -18.62 3.72 10.04
CA ALA A 69 -18.03 2.59 10.76
C ALA A 69 -18.87 1.32 10.58
N HIS A 70 -18.21 0.17 10.39
CA HIS A 70 -18.90 -1.11 10.39
C HIS A 70 -19.22 -1.52 11.83
N PRO A 71 -20.46 -1.95 12.16
CA PRO A 71 -20.82 -2.26 13.54
C PRO A 71 -20.11 -3.52 14.08
N ASP A 72 -19.88 -4.52 13.24
CA ASP A 72 -19.45 -5.86 13.64
C ASP A 72 -18.01 -6.21 13.27
N GLU A 73 -17.33 -5.36 12.49
CA GLU A 73 -15.98 -5.64 11.98
C GLU A 73 -15.12 -4.37 12.04
N PRO A 74 -13.80 -4.47 12.29
CA PRO A 74 -12.89 -3.34 12.27
C PRO A 74 -12.64 -2.83 10.84
N SER A 75 -13.66 -2.20 10.26
CA SER A 75 -13.66 -1.72 8.88
C SER A 75 -14.60 -0.50 8.70
N MET A 76 -14.41 0.23 7.60
CA MET A 76 -15.30 1.32 7.21
C MET A 76 -16.15 0.88 6.03
N LYS A 77 -17.49 0.99 6.15
CA LYS A 77 -18.43 0.78 5.04
C LYS A 77 -18.38 1.97 4.11
N LEU A 78 -18.20 1.73 2.82
CA LEU A 78 -18.27 2.74 1.77
C LEU A 78 -19.60 2.56 1.01
N LEU A 79 -20.42 3.61 1.08
CA LEU A 79 -21.68 3.70 0.36
C LEU A 79 -21.51 4.65 -0.82
N VAL A 80 -22.15 4.34 -1.95
CA VAL A 80 -22.25 5.23 -3.11
C VAL A 80 -23.74 5.33 -3.49
N ASN A 81 -24.27 6.55 -3.52
CA ASN A 81 -25.70 6.81 -3.74
C ASN A 81 -26.59 5.96 -2.79
N SER A 82 -26.24 5.98 -1.49
CA SER A 82 -26.92 5.21 -0.43
C SER A 82 -26.83 3.68 -0.55
N LYS A 83 -26.13 3.13 -1.56
CA LYS A 83 -25.93 1.69 -1.74
C LYS A 83 -24.58 1.28 -1.18
N PHE A 84 -24.55 0.23 -0.34
CA PHE A 84 -23.30 -0.36 0.14
C PHE A 84 -22.56 -1.04 -1.05
N VAL A 85 -21.33 -0.59 -1.32
CA VAL A 85 -20.54 -1.08 -2.46
C VAL A 85 -19.25 -1.78 -2.05
N ALA A 86 -18.59 -1.29 -1.01
CA ALA A 86 -17.31 -1.82 -0.58
C ALA A 86 -17.07 -1.56 0.91
N ARG A 87 -16.07 -2.25 1.47
CA ARG A 87 -15.52 -1.96 2.80
C ARG A 87 -14.04 -1.65 2.68
N VAL A 88 -13.60 -0.63 3.41
CA VAL A 88 -12.20 -0.28 3.55
C VAL A 88 -11.69 -0.90 4.84
N VAL A 89 -10.78 -1.85 4.71
CA VAL A 89 -10.14 -2.57 5.82
C VAL A 89 -8.68 -2.13 5.92
N GLU A 90 -8.00 -2.54 6.99
CA GLU A 90 -6.56 -2.31 7.20
C GLU A 90 -5.71 -2.66 5.95
N GLY A 91 -5.97 -3.79 5.29
CA GLY A 91 -5.26 -4.17 4.06
C GLY A 91 -5.48 -3.23 2.86
N CYS A 92 -6.45 -2.30 2.93
CA CYS A 92 -6.74 -1.33 1.87
C CYS A 92 -6.07 0.04 2.07
N ASN A 93 -5.36 0.27 3.18
CA ASN A 93 -4.73 1.57 3.47
C ASN A 93 -3.35 1.78 2.82
N SER A 94 -2.87 0.81 2.05
CA SER A 94 -1.56 0.76 1.36
C SER A 94 -0.31 0.70 2.25
N ILE A 95 -0.42 0.75 3.57
CA ILE A 95 0.75 0.77 4.47
C ILE A 95 1.60 -0.49 4.29
N SER A 96 0.99 -1.68 4.23
CA SER A 96 1.71 -2.94 4.01
C SER A 96 2.48 -2.95 2.68
N VAL A 97 1.92 -2.35 1.63
CA VAL A 97 2.57 -2.21 0.32
C VAL A 97 3.72 -1.20 0.38
N ILE A 98 3.55 -0.10 1.11
CA ILE A 98 4.61 0.88 1.36
C ILE A 98 5.75 0.26 2.16
N ILE A 99 5.47 -0.54 3.19
CA ILE A 99 6.48 -1.29 3.96
C ILE A 99 7.30 -2.20 3.03
N LEU A 100 6.63 -2.95 2.16
CA LEU A 100 7.30 -3.81 1.17
C LEU A 100 8.19 -2.99 0.24
N PHE A 101 7.69 -1.87 -0.29
CA PHE A 101 8.42 -0.96 -1.16
C PHE A 101 9.67 -0.38 -0.47
N VAL A 102 9.50 0.18 0.72
CA VAL A 102 10.59 0.77 1.52
C VAL A 102 11.66 -0.26 1.83
N SER A 103 11.28 -1.46 2.24
CA SER A 103 12.21 -2.54 2.57
C SER A 103 13.08 -2.93 1.38
N PHE A 104 12.50 -2.98 0.18
CA PHE A 104 13.22 -3.27 -1.05
C PHE A 104 14.22 -2.14 -1.41
N ILE A 105 13.76 -0.88 -1.35
CA ILE A 105 14.62 0.27 -1.68
C ILE A 105 15.81 0.37 -0.72
N ILE A 106 15.59 0.17 0.59
CA ILE A 106 16.66 0.17 1.58
C ILE A 106 17.64 -0.98 1.35
N ALA A 107 17.16 -2.17 1.02
CA ALA A 107 17.99 -3.34 0.76
C ALA A 107 18.92 -3.17 -0.44
N PHE A 108 18.49 -2.44 -1.46
CA PHE A 108 19.32 -2.11 -2.63
C PHE A 108 20.37 -1.01 -2.38
N ALA A 109 20.39 -0.39 -1.21
CA ALA A 109 21.34 0.60 -0.72
C ALA A 109 21.89 1.55 -1.81
N GLY A 110 21.34 2.74 -1.92
CA GLY A 110 21.86 3.87 -2.69
C GLY A 110 22.58 4.89 -1.81
N LYS A 111 22.86 6.08 -2.36
CA LYS A 111 23.26 7.25 -1.57
C LYS A 111 22.10 7.64 -0.65
N PHE A 112 22.36 7.88 0.64
CA PHE A 112 21.34 8.13 1.66
C PHE A 112 20.31 9.19 1.25
N LYS A 113 20.74 10.34 0.75
CA LYS A 113 19.84 11.42 0.28
C LYS A 113 18.91 10.94 -0.86
N ALA A 114 19.48 10.23 -1.86
CA ALA A 114 18.70 9.74 -2.99
C ALA A 114 17.69 8.66 -2.55
N THR A 115 18.09 7.75 -1.67
CA THR A 115 17.22 6.71 -1.10
C THR A 115 16.08 7.33 -0.31
N PHE A 116 16.37 8.30 0.55
CA PHE A 116 15.35 8.97 1.36
C PHE A 116 14.31 9.71 0.50
N VAL A 117 14.78 10.53 -0.45
CA VAL A 117 13.87 11.26 -1.37
C VAL A 117 13.04 10.28 -2.19
N TYR A 118 13.65 9.21 -2.70
CA TYR A 118 12.93 8.21 -3.50
C TYR A 118 11.89 7.45 -2.69
N VAL A 119 12.19 7.09 -1.46
CA VAL A 119 11.23 6.46 -0.53
C VAL A 119 10.04 7.37 -0.28
N LEU A 120 10.27 8.67 -0.02
CA LEU A 120 9.17 9.61 0.21
C LEU A 120 8.26 9.76 -1.02
N ILE A 121 8.85 10.03 -2.18
CA ILE A 121 8.10 10.22 -3.43
C ILE A 121 7.37 8.93 -3.82
N GLY A 122 8.03 7.79 -3.76
CA GLY A 122 7.44 6.50 -4.09
C GLY A 122 6.30 6.10 -3.14
N SER A 123 6.44 6.33 -1.84
CA SER A 123 5.37 6.10 -0.87
C SER A 123 4.16 6.99 -1.11
N MET A 124 4.40 8.27 -1.45
CA MET A 124 3.33 9.20 -1.80
C MET A 124 2.59 8.78 -3.08
N LEU A 125 3.32 8.33 -4.10
CA LEU A 125 2.71 7.81 -5.34
C LEU A 125 1.87 6.55 -5.07
N ILE A 126 2.39 5.59 -4.28
CA ILE A 126 1.65 4.38 -3.89
C ILE A 126 0.35 4.76 -3.17
N TYR A 127 0.41 5.73 -2.26
CA TYR A 127 -0.74 6.20 -1.52
C TYR A 127 -1.79 6.85 -2.43
N ILE A 128 -1.39 7.74 -3.33
CA ILE A 128 -2.30 8.42 -4.28
C ILE A 128 -2.96 7.41 -5.22
N VAL A 129 -2.19 6.49 -5.80
CA VAL A 129 -2.74 5.45 -6.69
C VAL A 129 -3.68 4.52 -5.94
N ASN A 130 -3.43 4.25 -4.66
CA ASN A 130 -4.35 3.48 -3.83
C ASN A 130 -5.69 4.20 -3.62
N LEU A 131 -5.70 5.50 -3.39
CA LEU A 131 -6.95 6.29 -3.30
C LEU A 131 -7.75 6.25 -4.60
N ILE A 132 -7.07 6.49 -5.73
CA ILE A 132 -7.67 6.40 -7.07
C ILE A 132 -8.25 4.99 -7.31
N ARG A 133 -7.50 3.97 -6.94
CA ARG A 133 -7.93 2.58 -7.01
C ARG A 133 -9.24 2.33 -6.25
N ILE A 134 -9.31 2.79 -4.98
CA ILE A 134 -10.51 2.62 -4.15
C ILE A 134 -11.70 3.35 -4.79
N ALA A 135 -11.51 4.57 -5.28
CA ALA A 135 -12.56 5.33 -5.93
C ALA A 135 -13.08 4.64 -7.19
N ILE A 136 -12.18 4.23 -8.10
CA ILE A 136 -12.55 3.51 -9.34
C ILE A 136 -13.24 2.19 -9.02
N LEU A 137 -12.75 1.45 -8.02
CA LEU A 137 -13.39 0.22 -7.55
C LEU A 137 -14.82 0.47 -7.12
N SER A 138 -15.01 1.45 -6.25
CA SER A 138 -16.31 1.72 -5.65
C SER A 138 -17.33 2.16 -6.70
N ILE A 139 -16.94 3.03 -7.62
CA ILE A 139 -17.77 3.43 -8.76
C ILE A 139 -18.02 2.25 -9.70
N GLY A 140 -17.00 1.45 -9.97
CA GLY A 140 -17.12 0.25 -10.80
C GLY A 140 -18.08 -0.78 -10.21
N LEU A 141 -18.01 -1.01 -8.89
CA LEU A 141 -18.93 -1.94 -8.20
C LEU A 141 -20.36 -1.40 -8.08
N TYR A 142 -20.51 -0.08 -8.01
CA TYR A 142 -21.84 0.55 -8.05
C TYR A 142 -22.53 0.31 -9.40
N ASN A 143 -21.80 0.53 -10.51
CA ASN A 143 -22.34 0.40 -11.86
C ASN A 143 -22.39 -1.05 -12.36
N TYR A 144 -21.42 -1.90 -11.97
CA TYR A 144 -21.23 -3.27 -12.49
C TYR A 144 -21.00 -4.28 -11.35
N PRO A 145 -22.00 -4.52 -10.48
CA PRO A 145 -21.82 -5.36 -9.29
C PRO A 145 -21.41 -6.80 -9.60
N TRP A 146 -21.78 -7.33 -10.80
CA TRP A 146 -21.41 -8.68 -11.24
C TRP A 146 -19.93 -8.86 -11.59
N ARG A 147 -19.17 -7.78 -11.73
CA ARG A 147 -17.71 -7.84 -12.00
C ARG A 147 -16.85 -7.78 -10.73
N LYS A 148 -17.46 -7.91 -9.57
CA LYS A 148 -16.79 -7.79 -8.26
C LYS A 148 -15.55 -8.68 -8.17
N ASP A 149 -15.66 -9.96 -8.55
CA ASP A 149 -14.57 -10.93 -8.38
C ASP A 149 -13.36 -10.59 -9.27
N ILE A 150 -13.58 -10.25 -10.53
CA ILE A 150 -12.50 -9.87 -11.46
C ILE A 150 -11.85 -8.57 -11.01
N LEU A 151 -12.64 -7.57 -10.64
CA LEU A 151 -12.14 -6.29 -10.17
C LEU A 151 -11.29 -6.47 -8.92
N HIS A 152 -11.78 -7.19 -7.92
CA HIS A 152 -11.14 -7.30 -6.63
C HIS A 152 -9.93 -8.27 -6.63
N THR A 153 -10.03 -9.38 -7.37
CA THR A 153 -9.01 -10.46 -7.32
C THR A 153 -7.89 -10.25 -8.32
N VAL A 154 -8.16 -9.63 -9.48
CA VAL A 154 -7.18 -9.53 -10.56
C VAL A 154 -6.75 -8.08 -10.80
N ILE A 155 -7.70 -7.19 -11.11
CA ILE A 155 -7.37 -5.84 -11.61
C ILE A 155 -6.69 -5.00 -10.53
N PHE A 156 -7.18 -5.04 -9.29
CA PHE A 156 -6.65 -4.18 -8.23
C PHE A 156 -5.30 -4.59 -7.69
N PRO A 157 -5.03 -5.88 -7.41
CA PRO A 157 -3.67 -6.32 -7.10
C PRO A 157 -2.70 -5.98 -8.24
N MET A 158 -3.10 -6.18 -9.50
CA MET A 158 -2.26 -5.88 -10.65
C MET A 158 -1.86 -4.40 -10.74
N ILE A 159 -2.77 -3.46 -10.47
CA ILE A 159 -2.48 -2.03 -10.49
C ILE A 159 -1.45 -1.68 -9.41
N ILE A 160 -1.67 -2.09 -8.16
CA ILE A 160 -0.80 -1.72 -7.03
C ILE A 160 0.57 -2.41 -7.14
N TYR A 161 0.59 -3.72 -7.34
CA TYR A 161 1.87 -4.45 -7.41
C TYR A 161 2.62 -4.15 -8.71
N GLY A 162 1.90 -3.91 -9.81
CA GLY A 162 2.50 -3.48 -11.08
C GLY A 162 3.20 -2.13 -10.93
N MET A 163 2.57 -1.17 -10.24
CA MET A 163 3.19 0.12 -9.96
C MET A 163 4.42 -0.01 -9.06
N VAL A 164 4.35 -0.79 -7.99
CA VAL A 164 5.51 -1.05 -7.11
C VAL A 164 6.64 -1.69 -7.91
N PHE A 165 6.34 -2.64 -8.79
CA PHE A 165 7.33 -3.28 -9.66
C PHE A 165 8.01 -2.26 -10.61
N VAL A 166 7.24 -1.35 -11.21
CA VAL A 166 7.78 -0.28 -12.06
C VAL A 166 8.71 0.65 -11.26
N LEU A 167 8.30 1.05 -10.04
CA LEU A 167 9.15 1.83 -9.15
C LEU A 167 10.44 1.10 -8.78
N TRP A 168 10.38 -0.20 -8.47
CA TRP A 168 11.57 -1.01 -8.19
C TRP A 168 12.50 -1.09 -9.40
N MET A 169 11.94 -1.33 -10.58
CA MET A 169 12.72 -1.42 -11.81
C MET A 169 13.41 -0.08 -12.14
N PHE A 170 12.72 1.03 -11.96
CA PHE A 170 13.30 2.36 -12.12
C PHE A 170 14.45 2.60 -11.12
N TRP A 171 14.26 2.27 -9.84
CA TRP A 171 15.28 2.38 -8.82
C TRP A 171 16.54 1.57 -9.17
N VAL A 172 16.37 0.30 -9.48
CA VAL A 172 17.48 -0.60 -9.83
C VAL A 172 18.22 -0.10 -11.05
N ASN A 173 17.51 0.30 -12.10
CA ASN A 173 18.13 0.78 -13.35
C ASN A 173 18.88 2.12 -13.18
N ARG A 174 18.36 3.03 -12.37
CA ARG A 174 18.95 4.36 -12.21
C ARG A 174 20.09 4.40 -11.22
N PHE A 175 19.97 3.68 -10.11
CA PHE A 175 20.90 3.77 -8.98
C PHE A 175 21.86 2.58 -8.86
N SER A 176 21.52 1.40 -9.39
CA SER A 176 22.43 0.26 -9.44
C SER A 176 23.57 0.44 -10.45
N LYS A 177 23.34 1.13 -11.57
CA LYS A 177 24.36 1.42 -12.60
C LYS A 177 25.48 2.37 -12.14
N ASN A 178 25.27 3.14 -11.07
CA ASN A 178 26.25 4.09 -10.54
C ASN A 178 27.23 3.45 -9.53
N ARG A 179 27.29 2.14 -9.45
CA ARG A 179 28.17 1.38 -8.52
C ARG A 179 29.38 0.72 -9.20
N LYS A 180 29.66 1.07 -10.48
CA LYS A 180 30.92 0.68 -11.16
C LYS A 180 31.99 1.74 -10.94
#